data_5951293c9adad04f00b2f05ce84ea088
#
_entry.id   5951293c9adad04f00b2f05ce84ea088
#
_cell.length_a   1.000
_cell.length_b   1.000
_cell.length_c   1.000
_cell.angle_alpha   90.00
_cell.angle_beta   90.00
_cell.angle_gamma   90.00
#
_symmetry.space_group_name_H-M   'P 1'
#
loop_
_entity.id
_entity.type
_entity.pdbx_description
1 polymer ?
#
loop_
_entity_poly.entity_id
_entity_poly.type
_entity_poly.pdbx_seq_one_letter_code
_entity_poly.pdbx_strand_id
1 'polypeptide(L)'
;MRRPPSLRVPPVVANTLWYLLSVPPALAFHCARRDVAGTQRRLLLRLLRRNAGTAFGRRYGLASIDSVAAYRERVPLTSYEDYLADVERIGAGEAGVLTADP
;
A
#
# COMPACT_ATOMS: atom_id res chain seq x y z
N MET A 1 -37.43 8.04 -24.50
CA MET A 1 -36.16 7.71 -23.85
C MET A 1 -35.88 6.20 -24.01
N ARG A 2 -35.01 5.82 -24.95
CA ARG A 2 -34.70 4.39 -25.22
C ARG A 2 -33.74 3.91 -24.18
N ARG A 3 -34.13 2.90 -23.38
CA ARG A 3 -33.20 2.20 -22.48
C ARG A 3 -32.11 1.52 -23.32
N PRO A 4 -30.82 1.66 -22.95
CA PRO A 4 -29.75 0.92 -23.63
C PRO A 4 -30.01 -0.59 -23.51
N PRO A 5 -29.64 -1.40 -24.52
CA PRO A 5 -29.78 -2.85 -24.45
C PRO A 5 -28.98 -3.38 -23.26
N SER A 6 -29.69 -4.03 -22.34
CA SER A 6 -29.02 -4.72 -21.22
C SER A 6 -28.30 -5.94 -21.80
N LEU A 7 -26.96 -5.89 -21.85
CA LEU A 7 -26.12 -7.06 -22.14
C LEU A 7 -26.38 -8.12 -21.03
N ARG A 8 -27.27 -9.07 -21.33
CA ARG A 8 -27.50 -10.23 -20.47
C ARG A 8 -26.39 -11.23 -20.70
N VAL A 9 -25.32 -11.12 -19.92
CA VAL A 9 -24.27 -12.14 -19.90
C VAL A 9 -24.86 -13.40 -19.23
N PRO A 10 -24.77 -14.58 -19.85
CA PRO A 10 -25.23 -15.80 -19.22
C PRO A 10 -24.49 -16.03 -17.87
N PRO A 11 -25.18 -16.48 -16.81
CA PRO A 11 -24.55 -16.70 -15.50
C PRO A 11 -23.32 -17.60 -15.54
N VAL A 12 -23.34 -18.61 -16.40
CA VAL A 12 -22.19 -19.52 -16.60
C VAL A 12 -20.96 -18.79 -17.10
N VAL A 13 -21.13 -17.89 -18.08
CA VAL A 13 -20.02 -17.10 -18.64
C VAL A 13 -19.49 -16.13 -17.61
N ALA A 14 -20.38 -15.43 -16.88
CA ALA A 14 -19.99 -14.50 -15.83
C ALA A 14 -19.24 -15.21 -14.71
N ASN A 15 -19.72 -16.36 -14.24
CA ASN A 15 -19.09 -17.14 -13.17
C ASN A 15 -17.73 -17.72 -13.61
N THR A 16 -17.64 -18.22 -14.84
CA THR A 16 -16.37 -18.75 -15.37
C THR A 16 -15.34 -17.66 -15.48
N LEU A 17 -15.71 -16.50 -15.99
CA LEU A 17 -14.82 -15.34 -16.09
C LEU A 17 -14.36 -14.87 -14.72
N TRP A 18 -15.29 -14.77 -13.77
CA TRP A 18 -14.99 -14.43 -12.37
C TRP A 18 -14.00 -15.40 -11.74
N TYR A 19 -14.22 -16.70 -11.93
CA TYR A 19 -13.33 -17.74 -11.42
C TYR A 19 -11.91 -17.60 -12.00
N LEU A 20 -11.80 -17.47 -13.34
CA LEU A 20 -10.51 -17.31 -14.00
C LEU A 20 -9.77 -16.05 -13.55
N LEU A 21 -10.47 -14.94 -13.36
CA LEU A 21 -9.87 -13.69 -12.86
C LEU A 21 -9.44 -13.78 -11.38
N SER A 22 -10.05 -14.69 -10.61
CA SER A 22 -9.74 -14.87 -9.19
C SER A 22 -8.54 -15.79 -8.94
N VAL A 23 -8.15 -16.61 -9.90
CA VAL A 23 -7.03 -17.56 -9.76
C VAL A 23 -5.68 -16.87 -9.52
N PRO A 24 -5.25 -15.85 -10.30
CA PRO A 24 -3.96 -15.21 -10.07
C PRO A 24 -3.82 -14.60 -8.67
N PRO A 25 -4.77 -13.81 -8.16
CA PRO A 25 -4.67 -13.27 -6.80
C PRO A 25 -4.73 -14.36 -5.72
N ALA A 26 -5.48 -15.44 -5.92
CA ALA A 26 -5.53 -16.56 -4.99
C ALA A 26 -4.19 -17.30 -4.91
N LEU A 27 -3.52 -17.52 -6.05
CA LEU A 27 -2.17 -18.11 -6.09
C LEU A 27 -1.15 -17.19 -5.44
N ALA A 28 -1.18 -15.89 -5.71
CA ALA A 28 -0.30 -14.90 -5.08
C ALA A 28 -0.45 -14.91 -3.55
N PHE A 29 -1.69 -14.95 -3.05
CA PHE A 29 -1.97 -15.06 -1.62
C PHE A 29 -1.43 -16.37 -1.02
N HIS A 30 -1.63 -17.49 -1.73
CA HIS A 30 -1.14 -18.79 -1.26
C HIS A 30 0.39 -18.84 -1.17
N CYS A 31 1.10 -18.25 -2.14
CA CYS A 31 2.55 -18.12 -2.10
C CYS A 31 3.02 -17.19 -0.96
N ALA A 32 2.36 -16.03 -0.81
CA ALA A 32 2.70 -15.05 0.21
C ALA A 32 2.58 -15.61 1.64
N ARG A 33 1.56 -16.45 1.91
CA ARG A 33 1.36 -17.04 3.24
C ARG A 33 2.40 -18.09 3.61
N ARG A 34 3.15 -18.66 2.63
CA ARG A 34 4.24 -19.62 2.89
C ARG A 34 5.53 -18.94 3.34
N ASP A 35 5.72 -17.68 2.93
CA ASP A 35 6.87 -16.87 3.30
C ASP A 35 6.39 -15.51 3.82
N VAL A 36 5.86 -15.50 5.03
CA VAL A 36 5.32 -14.28 5.66
C VAL A 36 6.44 -13.27 5.90
N ALA A 37 7.57 -13.71 6.44
CA ALA A 37 8.68 -12.81 6.74
C ALA A 37 9.24 -12.12 5.48
N GLY A 38 9.47 -12.89 4.42
CA GLY A 38 9.92 -12.33 3.13
C GLY A 38 8.88 -11.44 2.47
N THR A 39 7.60 -11.77 2.58
CA THR A 39 6.51 -10.95 2.08
C THR A 39 6.43 -9.62 2.81
N GLN A 40 6.50 -9.62 4.14
CA GLN A 40 6.51 -8.41 4.97
C GLN A 40 7.74 -7.55 4.69
N ARG A 41 8.92 -8.15 4.55
CA ARG A 41 10.14 -7.43 4.19
C ARG A 41 10.00 -6.73 2.84
N ARG A 42 9.53 -7.42 1.81
CA ARG A 42 9.33 -6.83 0.48
C ARG A 42 8.32 -5.69 0.51
N LEU A 43 7.22 -5.86 1.27
CA LEU A 43 6.22 -4.82 1.44
C LEU A 43 6.81 -3.58 2.14
N LEU A 44 7.53 -3.77 3.26
CA LEU A 44 8.20 -2.68 3.96
C LEU A 44 9.12 -1.90 3.03
N LEU A 45 10.05 -2.58 2.34
CA LEU A 45 11.01 -1.92 1.45
C LEU A 45 10.30 -1.18 0.29
N ARG A 46 9.20 -1.70 -0.22
CA ARG A 46 8.38 -1.02 -1.23
C ARG A 46 7.76 0.26 -0.68
N LEU A 47 7.17 0.20 0.52
CA LEU A 47 6.56 1.36 1.18
C LEU A 47 7.61 2.44 1.50
N LEU A 48 8.80 2.05 1.97
CA LEU A 48 9.89 2.97 2.25
C LEU A 48 10.33 3.72 0.99
N ARG A 49 10.51 3.01 -0.13
CA ARG A 49 10.89 3.63 -1.42
C ARG A 49 9.80 4.56 -1.93
N ARG A 50 8.52 4.16 -1.85
CA ARG A 50 7.38 4.96 -2.29
C ARG A 50 7.28 6.28 -1.53
N ASN A 51 7.55 6.24 -0.22
CA ASN A 51 7.41 7.38 0.68
C ASN A 51 8.72 8.14 0.95
N ALA A 52 9.81 7.76 0.30
CA ALA A 52 11.12 8.38 0.53
C ALA A 52 11.15 9.89 0.27
N GLY A 53 10.34 10.37 -0.69
CA GLY A 53 10.23 11.78 -1.05
C GLY A 53 9.30 12.62 -0.17
N THR A 54 8.56 12.02 0.75
CA THR A 54 7.66 12.73 1.66
C THR A 54 8.45 13.50 2.74
N ALA A 55 7.78 14.41 3.45
CA ALA A 55 8.40 15.10 4.60
C ALA A 55 8.87 14.10 5.67
N PHE A 56 8.04 13.10 5.97
CA PHE A 56 8.40 11.99 6.85
C PHE A 56 9.58 11.18 6.30
N GLY A 57 9.56 10.86 5.01
CA GLY A 57 10.63 10.10 4.35
C GLY A 57 11.99 10.80 4.41
N ARG A 58 12.01 12.10 4.23
CA ARG A 58 13.24 12.90 4.37
C ARG A 58 13.69 13.02 5.82
N ARG A 59 12.77 13.18 6.76
CA ARG A 59 13.06 13.27 8.20
C ARG A 59 13.83 12.06 8.71
N TYR A 60 13.44 10.88 8.30
CA TYR A 60 14.05 9.61 8.74
C TYR A 60 14.98 8.97 7.72
N GLY A 61 15.21 9.59 6.58
CA GLY A 61 16.11 9.07 5.54
C GLY A 61 15.66 7.73 4.96
N LEU A 62 14.37 7.58 4.66
CA LEU A 62 13.79 6.32 4.19
C LEU A 62 14.43 5.79 2.91
N ALA A 63 14.98 6.67 2.05
CA ALA A 63 15.62 6.29 0.81
C ALA A 63 16.85 5.38 1.01
N SER A 64 17.52 5.48 2.15
CA SER A 64 18.74 4.74 2.48
C SER A 64 18.49 3.52 3.39
N ILE A 65 17.24 3.21 3.68
CA ILE A 65 16.85 2.02 4.48
C ILE A 65 16.67 0.83 3.54
N ASP A 66 17.45 -0.21 3.74
CA ASP A 66 17.47 -1.42 2.90
C ASP A 66 17.10 -2.71 3.65
N SER A 67 16.87 -2.62 4.95
CA SER A 67 16.58 -3.77 5.80
C SER A 67 15.62 -3.43 6.95
N VAL A 68 15.01 -4.46 7.50
CA VAL A 68 14.14 -4.33 8.70
C VAL A 68 14.95 -3.84 9.90
N ALA A 69 16.19 -4.29 10.06
CA ALA A 69 17.07 -3.85 11.14
C ALA A 69 17.37 -2.34 11.05
N ALA A 70 17.78 -1.86 9.86
CA ALA A 70 18.04 -0.44 9.62
C ALA A 70 16.78 0.42 9.84
N TYR A 71 15.60 -0.10 9.49
CA TYR A 71 14.33 0.59 9.77
C TYR A 71 14.10 0.75 11.27
N ARG A 72 14.28 -0.30 12.06
CA ARG A 72 14.09 -0.27 13.52
C ARG A 72 15.06 0.67 14.24
N GLU A 73 16.28 0.77 13.73
CA GLU A 73 17.29 1.68 14.30
C GLU A 73 16.99 3.14 14.00
N ARG A 74 16.47 3.42 12.80
CA ARG A 74 16.32 4.79 12.30
C ARG A 74 14.97 5.41 12.60
N VAL A 75 13.89 4.63 12.55
CA VAL A 75 12.54 5.11 12.81
C VAL A 75 12.17 4.77 14.25
N PRO A 76 12.07 5.77 15.16
CA PRO A 76 11.75 5.52 16.55
C PRO A 76 10.30 5.10 16.73
N LEU A 77 10.00 4.53 17.89
CA LEU A 77 8.63 4.39 18.34
C LEU A 77 8.07 5.79 18.64
N THR A 78 6.89 6.07 18.12
CA THR A 78 6.24 7.38 18.22
C THR A 78 4.83 7.25 18.76
N SER A 79 4.31 8.34 19.31
CA SER A 79 2.92 8.48 19.74
C SER A 79 2.14 9.35 18.71
N TYR A 80 0.84 9.49 18.92
CA TYR A 80 0.01 10.34 18.06
C TYR A 80 0.43 11.81 18.16
N GLU A 81 0.83 12.25 19.32
CA GLU A 81 1.25 13.63 19.60
C GLU A 81 2.45 14.05 18.75
N ASP A 82 3.33 13.11 18.44
CA ASP A 82 4.52 13.36 17.59
C ASP A 82 4.16 13.72 16.14
N TYR A 83 2.94 13.38 15.72
CA TYR A 83 2.43 13.63 14.35
C TYR A 83 1.40 14.76 14.27
N LEU A 84 1.03 15.40 15.36
CA LEU A 84 -0.01 16.45 15.33
C LEU A 84 0.29 17.56 14.33
N ALA A 85 1.52 18.03 14.27
CA ALA A 85 1.94 19.06 13.31
C ALA A 85 1.81 18.56 11.85
N ASP A 86 2.15 17.31 11.60
CA ASP A 86 2.01 16.70 10.27
C ASP A 86 0.54 16.52 9.89
N VAL A 87 -0.32 16.13 10.84
CA VAL A 87 -1.77 16.03 10.66
C VAL A 87 -2.40 17.38 10.35
N GLU A 88 -1.98 18.45 11.03
CA GLU A 88 -2.43 19.81 10.74
C GLU A 88 -2.06 20.26 9.31
N ARG A 89 -0.86 19.95 8.85
CA ARG A 89 -0.41 20.23 7.48
C ARG A 89 -1.27 19.50 6.44
N ILE A 90 -1.59 18.22 6.69
CA ILE A 90 -2.49 17.44 5.83
C ILE A 90 -3.89 18.06 5.85
N GLY A 91 -4.41 18.44 7.01
CA GLY A 91 -5.69 19.11 7.16
C GLY A 91 -5.76 20.45 6.42
N ALA A 92 -4.63 21.14 6.26
CA ALA A 92 -4.51 22.35 5.45
C ALA A 92 -4.39 22.07 3.94
N GLY A 93 -4.42 20.80 3.51
CA GLY A 93 -4.36 20.40 2.09
C GLY A 93 -2.94 20.15 1.57
N GLU A 94 -1.92 20.06 2.43
CA GLU A 94 -0.55 19.77 2.00
C GLU A 94 -0.40 18.29 1.65
N ALA A 95 0.08 18.00 0.44
CA ALA A 95 0.35 16.64 -0.03
C ALA A 95 1.80 16.20 0.30
N GLY A 96 2.03 14.88 0.35
CA GLY A 96 3.37 14.33 0.53
C GLY A 96 3.98 14.59 1.92
N VAL A 97 3.16 14.72 2.96
CA VAL A 97 3.63 14.92 4.35
C VAL A 97 4.03 13.59 4.97
N LEU A 98 3.11 12.67 5.16
CA LEU A 98 3.35 11.34 5.73
C LEU A 98 3.46 10.26 4.67
N THR A 99 2.64 10.34 3.63
CA THR A 99 2.57 9.38 2.53
C THR A 99 2.66 10.08 1.18
N ALA A 100 3.12 9.36 0.15
CA ALA A 100 3.16 9.86 -1.22
C ALA A 100 1.76 9.94 -1.86
N ASP A 101 0.83 9.15 -1.35
CA ASP A 101 -0.57 9.19 -1.79
C ASP A 101 -1.33 10.26 -1.01
N PRO A 102 -2.29 10.93 -1.66
CA PRO A 102 -3.18 11.86 -0.99
C PRO A 102 -4.09 11.17 0.00
#